data_8adee730ac590cae1e5be9c436cd8d62
#
_entry.id   8adee730ac590cae1e5be9c436cd8d62
#
_cell.length_a   1.000
_cell.length_b   1.000
_cell.length_c   1.000
_cell.angle_alpha   90.00
_cell.angle_beta   90.00
_cell.angle_gamma   90.00
#
_symmetry.space_group_name_H-M   'P 1'
#
loop_
_entity.id
_entity.type
_entity.pdbx_description
1 polymer ?
#
loop_
_entity_poly.entity_id
_entity_poly.type
_entity_poly.pdbx_seq_one_letter_code
_entity_poly.pdbx_strand_id
1 'polypeptide(L)'
;MNKTFVFLSLMIALLFSSCASRKDFVYLSDMQMGEKYPFDPNHEVVVQSGDRLGITVSCKNPELAIPFNIQGGNFQIDRNGNVSASDASGSKEKGYFVDVEGNIDFPILGKLHVDGMSVSQVKSLIENQIKASNYIKDPLV
;
A
#
# COMPACT_ATOMS: atom_id res chain seq x y z
N MET A 1 1.23 30.31 60.86
CA MET A 1 1.55 29.88 59.49
C MET A 1 0.26 29.47 58.82
N ASN A 2 -0.27 30.27 57.90
CA ASN A 2 -1.66 30.15 57.41
C ASN A 2 -1.75 28.89 56.49
N LYS A 3 -2.71 28.02 56.80
CA LYS A 3 -2.97 26.77 56.06
C LYS A 3 -3.12 27.02 54.55
N THR A 4 -3.63 28.19 54.15
CA THR A 4 -3.71 28.66 52.76
C THR A 4 -2.38 28.83 52.08
N PHE A 5 -1.36 29.32 52.82
CA PHE A 5 -0.01 29.52 52.28
C PHE A 5 0.69 28.17 51.95
N VAL A 6 0.47 27.18 52.82
CA VAL A 6 0.98 25.81 52.65
C VAL A 6 0.32 25.16 51.43
N PHE A 7 -0.99 25.32 51.27
CA PHE A 7 -1.72 24.79 50.11
C PHE A 7 -1.26 25.43 48.78
N LEU A 8 -1.07 26.73 48.79
CA LEU A 8 -0.61 27.46 47.60
C LEU A 8 0.83 27.05 47.20
N SER A 9 1.71 26.87 48.19
CA SER A 9 3.09 26.39 47.96
C SER A 9 3.13 24.96 47.42
N LEU A 10 2.28 24.09 47.90
CA LEU A 10 2.16 22.70 47.45
C LEU A 10 1.65 22.64 45.99
N MET A 11 0.69 23.50 45.63
CA MET A 11 0.13 23.61 44.30
C MET A 11 1.15 24.11 43.27
N ILE A 12 1.98 25.10 43.68
CA ILE A 12 3.06 25.60 42.81
C ILE A 12 4.14 24.51 42.59
N ALA A 13 4.50 23.75 43.63
CA ALA A 13 5.47 22.65 43.51
C ALA A 13 5.02 21.52 42.52
N LEU A 14 3.71 21.23 42.44
CA LEU A 14 3.16 20.29 41.50
C LEU A 14 3.21 20.75 40.04
N LEU A 15 3.18 22.07 39.79
CA LEU A 15 3.26 22.63 38.44
C LEU A 15 4.67 22.54 37.82
N PHE A 16 5.70 22.44 38.65
CA PHE A 16 7.10 22.29 38.18
C PHE A 16 7.51 20.83 37.94
N SER A 17 6.69 19.85 38.24
CA SER A 17 7.00 18.43 38.10
C SER A 17 6.75 17.87 36.67
N SER A 18 6.23 18.68 35.73
CA SER A 18 5.91 18.24 34.37
C SER A 18 7.07 18.43 33.40
N CYS A 19 8.21 17.82 33.68
CA CYS A 19 9.28 17.68 32.68
C CYS A 19 9.22 16.27 32.09
N ALA A 20 8.47 16.10 31.00
CA ALA A 20 8.61 14.92 30.17
C ALA A 20 9.97 14.91 29.47
N SER A 21 10.75 13.87 29.69
CA SER A 21 12.05 13.70 29.04
C SER A 21 11.88 13.60 27.52
N ARG A 22 12.49 14.54 26.80
CA ARG A 22 12.44 14.61 25.33
C ARG A 22 13.19 13.47 24.62
N LYS A 23 13.88 12.62 25.40
CA LYS A 23 14.73 11.55 24.86
C LYS A 23 13.93 10.42 24.17
N ASP A 24 12.67 10.22 24.56
CA ASP A 24 11.85 9.13 24.04
C ASP A 24 11.17 9.42 22.71
N PHE A 25 11.32 10.66 22.19
CA PHE A 25 10.69 11.10 20.94
C PHE A 25 11.68 11.33 19.78
N VAL A 26 12.96 11.04 19.97
CA VAL A 26 13.95 11.19 18.91
C VAL A 26 14.05 9.88 18.15
N TYR A 27 13.42 9.85 16.97
CA TYR A 27 13.61 8.76 16.00
C TYR A 27 15.09 8.70 15.61
N LEU A 28 15.66 7.49 15.58
CA LEU A 28 17.05 7.21 15.21
C LEU A 28 18.10 7.73 16.24
N SER A 29 17.72 7.84 17.52
CA SER A 29 18.66 8.27 18.60
C SER A 29 19.81 7.29 18.84
N ASP A 30 19.65 6.05 18.39
CA ASP A 30 20.59 4.95 18.45
C ASP A 30 21.48 4.81 17.21
N MET A 31 21.23 5.62 16.16
CA MET A 31 22.06 5.63 14.96
C MET A 31 23.35 6.45 15.18
N GLN A 32 24.49 5.82 14.98
CA GLN A 32 25.79 6.48 15.02
C GLN A 32 26.18 6.99 13.62
N MET A 33 26.56 8.27 13.53
CA MET A 33 27.02 8.84 12.26
C MET A 33 28.30 8.11 11.81
N GLY A 34 28.25 7.52 10.61
CA GLY A 34 29.39 6.81 9.99
C GLY A 34 29.40 5.30 10.22
N GLU A 35 28.49 4.76 10.99
CA GLU A 35 28.31 3.31 11.10
C GLU A 35 27.58 2.78 9.87
N LYS A 36 28.16 1.73 9.26
CA LYS A 36 27.49 1.05 8.14
C LYS A 36 26.48 0.05 8.70
N TYR A 37 25.21 0.41 8.62
CA TYR A 37 24.15 -0.52 8.92
C TYR A 37 24.11 -1.62 7.85
N PRO A 38 23.96 -2.88 8.22
CA PRO A 38 23.87 -3.96 7.26
C PRO A 38 22.63 -3.76 6.37
N PHE A 39 22.86 -3.36 5.13
CA PHE A 39 21.85 -3.35 4.10
C PHE A 39 21.83 -4.75 3.50
N ASP A 40 20.73 -5.47 3.65
CA ASP A 40 20.52 -6.74 2.97
C ASP A 40 19.94 -6.45 1.57
N PRO A 41 20.77 -6.55 0.51
CA PRO A 41 20.30 -6.29 -0.85
C PRO A 41 19.34 -7.38 -1.36
N ASN A 42 19.22 -8.50 -0.63
CA ASN A 42 18.35 -9.61 -0.99
C ASN A 42 17.02 -9.59 -0.23
N HIS A 43 16.75 -8.52 0.55
CA HIS A 43 15.46 -8.37 1.20
C HIS A 43 14.38 -8.13 0.16
N GLU A 44 13.72 -9.20 -0.26
CA GLU A 44 12.62 -9.13 -1.21
C GLU A 44 11.38 -8.59 -0.51
N VAL A 45 10.77 -7.55 -1.10
CA VAL A 45 9.53 -6.98 -0.57
C VAL A 45 8.41 -7.99 -0.71
N VAL A 46 7.76 -8.30 0.40
CA VAL A 46 6.65 -9.25 0.50
C VAL A 46 5.35 -8.47 0.68
N VAL A 47 4.35 -8.83 -0.09
CA VAL A 47 3.01 -8.24 -0.02
C VAL A 47 2.31 -8.62 1.27
N GLN A 48 1.65 -7.67 1.90
CA GLN A 48 0.89 -7.86 3.15
C GLN A 48 -0.54 -7.34 3.02
N SER A 49 -1.43 -7.89 3.85
CA SER A 49 -2.80 -7.37 3.98
C SER A 49 -2.78 -5.88 4.35
N GLY A 50 -3.57 -5.08 3.64
CA GLY A 50 -3.59 -3.62 3.76
C GLY A 50 -2.73 -2.90 2.74
N ASP A 51 -1.86 -3.60 2.02
CA ASP A 51 -1.05 -3.03 0.94
C ASP A 51 -1.91 -2.64 -0.26
N ARG A 52 -1.34 -1.78 -1.09
CA ARG A 52 -1.93 -1.40 -2.38
C ARG A 52 -0.95 -1.65 -3.51
N LEU A 53 -1.36 -2.50 -4.46
CA LEU A 53 -0.52 -2.93 -5.56
C LEU A 53 -0.86 -2.16 -6.84
N GLY A 54 0.12 -1.50 -7.44
CA GLY A 54 0.02 -0.95 -8.79
C GLY A 54 0.36 -2.02 -9.81
N ILE A 55 -0.65 -2.58 -10.47
CA ILE A 55 -0.47 -3.64 -11.46
C ILE A 55 -0.90 -3.13 -12.82
N THR A 56 -0.04 -3.32 -13.82
CA THR A 56 -0.32 -2.95 -15.21
C THR A 56 -0.01 -4.13 -16.12
N VAL A 57 -0.99 -4.52 -16.91
CA VAL A 57 -0.85 -5.57 -17.92
C VAL A 57 -0.59 -4.95 -19.27
N SER A 58 0.37 -5.47 -20.01
CA SER A 58 0.65 -5.09 -21.39
C SER A 58 0.81 -6.33 -22.28
N CYS A 59 0.56 -6.16 -23.57
CA CYS A 59 0.78 -7.22 -24.56
C CYS A 59 0.99 -6.60 -25.95
N LYS A 60 1.33 -7.44 -26.95
CA LYS A 60 1.57 -6.99 -28.33
C LYS A 60 0.35 -6.27 -28.96
N ASN A 61 -0.86 -6.67 -28.58
CA ASN A 61 -2.08 -5.97 -28.98
C ASN A 61 -2.66 -5.24 -27.77
N PRO A 62 -2.44 -3.91 -27.65
CA PRO A 62 -2.84 -3.14 -26.47
C PRO A 62 -4.33 -3.21 -26.15
N GLU A 63 -5.19 -3.39 -27.17
CA GLU A 63 -6.64 -3.49 -26.98
C GLU A 63 -7.04 -4.68 -26.09
N LEU A 64 -6.30 -5.79 -26.18
CA LEU A 64 -6.54 -6.98 -25.34
C LEU A 64 -6.13 -6.78 -23.89
N ALA A 65 -5.25 -5.81 -23.61
CA ALA A 65 -4.81 -5.51 -22.25
C ALA A 65 -5.77 -4.56 -21.52
N ILE A 66 -6.58 -3.79 -22.24
CA ILE A 66 -7.50 -2.80 -21.66
C ILE A 66 -8.36 -3.41 -20.53
N PRO A 67 -9.04 -4.54 -20.71
CA PRO A 67 -9.91 -5.11 -19.68
C PRO A 67 -9.20 -5.48 -18.38
N PHE A 68 -7.89 -5.73 -18.41
CA PHE A 68 -7.09 -6.08 -17.25
C PHE A 68 -6.54 -4.86 -16.49
N ASN A 69 -6.49 -3.69 -17.15
CA ASN A 69 -5.93 -2.45 -16.57
C ASN A 69 -7.00 -1.58 -15.90
N ILE A 70 -8.15 -2.14 -15.64
CA ILE A 70 -9.29 -1.47 -15.08
C ILE A 70 -9.16 -1.42 -13.57
N GLN A 71 -8.51 -0.42 -13.08
CA GLN A 71 -8.35 -0.20 -11.65
C GLN A 71 -9.57 0.55 -11.11
N GLY A 72 -10.58 -0.19 -10.65
CA GLY A 72 -11.65 0.35 -9.78
C GLY A 72 -12.49 1.50 -10.32
N GLY A 73 -12.47 1.75 -11.64
CA GLY A 73 -13.23 2.79 -12.29
C GLY A 73 -14.44 2.25 -13.07
N ASN A 74 -15.51 3.02 -13.11
CA ASN A 74 -16.63 2.74 -14.01
C ASN A 74 -16.19 2.96 -15.45
N PHE A 75 -16.38 1.92 -16.29
CA PHE A 75 -16.24 2.12 -17.73
C PHE A 75 -17.43 2.85 -18.30
N GLN A 76 -17.16 3.74 -19.20
CA GLN A 76 -18.13 4.20 -20.18
C GLN A 76 -17.64 3.76 -21.56
N ILE A 77 -18.45 2.95 -22.22
CA ILE A 77 -18.28 2.65 -23.63
C ILE A 77 -19.10 3.72 -24.34
N ASP A 78 -18.46 4.58 -25.13
CA ASP A 78 -19.17 5.54 -25.97
C ASP A 78 -19.90 4.80 -27.13
N ARG A 79 -20.78 5.51 -27.82
CA ARG A 79 -21.53 4.95 -28.96
C ARG A 79 -20.64 4.52 -30.13
N ASN A 80 -19.38 4.87 -30.12
CA ASN A 80 -18.38 4.55 -31.13
C ASN A 80 -17.50 3.37 -30.73
N GLY A 81 -17.78 2.73 -29.58
CA GLY A 81 -17.01 1.60 -29.07
C GLY A 81 -15.71 1.98 -28.34
N ASN A 82 -15.46 3.26 -28.13
CA ASN A 82 -14.28 3.68 -27.36
C ASN A 82 -14.52 3.46 -25.87
N VAL A 83 -13.61 2.74 -25.25
CA VAL A 83 -13.60 2.52 -23.79
C VAL A 83 -12.87 3.68 -23.14
N SER A 84 -13.58 4.54 -22.43
CA SER A 84 -12.99 5.54 -21.55
C SER A 84 -13.18 5.11 -20.10
N ALA A 85 -12.07 5.05 -19.34
CA ALA A 85 -12.14 4.93 -17.90
C ALA A 85 -12.57 6.31 -17.37
N SER A 86 -13.78 6.42 -16.85
CA SER A 86 -14.15 7.58 -16.06
C SER A 86 -13.55 7.37 -14.67
N ASP A 87 -12.65 8.27 -14.27
CA ASP A 87 -12.22 8.38 -12.89
C ASP A 87 -13.48 8.59 -12.03
N ALA A 88 -13.92 7.55 -11.34
CA ALA A 88 -14.99 7.69 -10.36
C ALA A 88 -14.51 8.73 -9.33
N SER A 89 -15.14 9.87 -9.36
CA SER A 89 -14.87 11.01 -8.48
C SER A 89 -14.65 10.55 -7.05
N GLY A 90 -13.43 10.66 -6.56
CA GLY A 90 -13.17 10.62 -5.13
C GLY A 90 -12.00 9.78 -4.63
N SER A 91 -11.59 8.71 -5.25
CA SER A 91 -10.43 7.96 -4.75
C SER A 91 -9.18 8.29 -5.56
N LYS A 92 -8.31 9.11 -4.98
CA LYS A 92 -7.01 9.48 -5.54
C LYS A 92 -6.00 8.32 -5.55
N GLU A 93 -6.38 7.16 -5.07
CA GLU A 93 -5.49 6.04 -4.89
C GLU A 93 -5.72 4.99 -5.96
N LYS A 94 -4.83 4.99 -6.95
CA LYS A 94 -4.80 3.97 -8.00
C LYS A 94 -4.16 2.70 -7.45
N GLY A 95 -4.69 1.52 -7.82
CA GLY A 95 -4.11 0.23 -7.45
C GLY A 95 -5.12 -0.74 -6.83
N TYR A 96 -4.71 -2.00 -6.72
CA TYR A 96 -5.50 -3.07 -6.12
C TYR A 96 -5.21 -3.14 -4.62
N PHE A 97 -6.25 -3.05 -3.80
CA PHE A 97 -6.13 -3.16 -2.37
C PHE A 97 -6.08 -4.63 -1.95
N VAL A 98 -5.12 -4.98 -1.11
CA VAL A 98 -5.02 -6.32 -0.50
C VAL A 98 -5.93 -6.37 0.71
N ASP A 99 -6.98 -7.19 0.64
CA ASP A 99 -7.96 -7.32 1.71
C ASP A 99 -7.38 -8.03 2.96
N VAL A 100 -8.17 -8.10 4.03
CA VAL A 100 -7.76 -8.73 5.30
C VAL A 100 -7.53 -10.25 5.17
N GLU A 101 -8.05 -10.85 4.11
CA GLU A 101 -7.85 -12.27 3.78
C GLU A 101 -6.62 -12.48 2.88
N GLY A 102 -5.92 -11.40 2.52
CA GLY A 102 -4.74 -11.43 1.67
C GLY A 102 -5.04 -11.54 0.17
N ASN A 103 -6.24 -11.16 -0.26
CA ASN A 103 -6.64 -11.24 -1.66
C ASN A 103 -6.73 -9.86 -2.32
N ILE A 104 -6.58 -9.83 -3.63
CA ILE A 104 -6.93 -8.71 -4.50
C ILE A 104 -8.08 -9.11 -5.42
N ASP A 105 -8.98 -8.17 -5.74
CA ASP A 105 -9.97 -8.33 -6.79
C ASP A 105 -9.38 -7.89 -8.13
N PHE A 106 -9.00 -8.86 -8.98
CA PHE A 106 -8.38 -8.57 -10.25
C PHE A 106 -9.39 -8.74 -11.40
N PRO A 107 -9.50 -7.78 -12.33
CA PRO A 107 -10.46 -7.83 -13.43
C PRO A 107 -10.34 -9.15 -14.22
N ILE A 108 -11.47 -9.71 -14.59
CA ILE A 108 -11.59 -10.97 -15.35
C ILE A 108 -11.14 -12.21 -14.58
N LEU A 109 -10.05 -12.12 -13.79
CA LEU A 109 -9.52 -13.28 -13.04
C LEU A 109 -10.20 -13.48 -11.69
N GLY A 110 -10.90 -12.44 -11.18
CA GLY A 110 -11.55 -12.50 -9.87
C GLY A 110 -10.58 -12.35 -8.70
N LYS A 111 -10.88 -13.02 -7.59
CA LYS A 111 -10.06 -12.96 -6.37
C LYS A 111 -8.77 -13.77 -6.53
N LEU A 112 -7.63 -13.11 -6.28
CA LEU A 112 -6.30 -13.71 -6.29
C LEU A 112 -5.66 -13.52 -4.92
N HIS A 113 -5.18 -14.61 -4.32
CA HIS A 113 -4.44 -14.55 -3.07
C HIS A 113 -3.00 -14.14 -3.32
N VAL A 114 -2.55 -13.07 -2.65
CA VAL A 114 -1.23 -12.46 -2.88
C VAL A 114 -0.45 -12.20 -1.58
N ASP A 115 -1.09 -12.35 -0.42
CA ASP A 115 -0.44 -12.17 0.88
C ASP A 115 0.74 -13.14 1.05
N GLY A 116 1.85 -12.66 1.58
CA GLY A 116 3.06 -13.45 1.75
C GLY A 116 3.85 -13.70 0.46
N MET A 117 3.38 -13.23 -0.70
CA MET A 117 4.09 -13.37 -1.97
C MET A 117 5.02 -12.19 -2.21
N SER A 118 6.16 -12.45 -2.85
CA SER A 118 6.99 -11.38 -3.37
C SER A 118 6.38 -10.75 -4.63
N VAL A 119 6.83 -9.55 -4.98
CA VAL A 119 6.38 -8.87 -6.21
C VAL A 119 6.59 -9.74 -7.45
N SER A 120 7.70 -10.47 -7.52
CA SER A 120 8.01 -11.40 -8.62
C SER A 120 7.05 -12.59 -8.67
N GLN A 121 6.63 -13.10 -7.53
CA GLN A 121 5.66 -14.20 -7.44
C GLN A 121 4.26 -13.74 -7.84
N VAL A 122 3.81 -12.56 -7.38
CA VAL A 122 2.53 -11.97 -7.78
C VAL A 122 2.48 -11.74 -9.29
N LYS A 123 3.54 -11.19 -9.87
CA LYS A 123 3.69 -11.04 -11.31
C LYS A 123 3.50 -12.37 -12.04
N SER A 124 4.24 -13.39 -11.65
CA SER A 124 4.19 -14.73 -12.25
C SER A 124 2.80 -15.38 -12.11
N LEU A 125 2.15 -15.19 -10.96
CA LEU A 125 0.79 -15.67 -10.72
C LEU A 125 -0.18 -15.07 -11.74
N ILE A 126 -0.18 -13.74 -11.88
CA ILE A 126 -1.09 -13.02 -12.77
C ILE A 126 -0.83 -13.40 -14.24
N GLU A 127 0.45 -13.42 -14.67
CA GLU A 127 0.83 -13.84 -16.02
C GLU A 127 0.31 -15.25 -16.35
N ASN A 128 0.46 -16.21 -15.44
CA ASN A 128 0.02 -17.57 -15.63
C ASN A 128 -1.52 -17.66 -15.68
N GLN A 129 -2.22 -16.91 -14.84
CA GLN A 129 -3.69 -16.87 -14.85
C GLN A 129 -4.24 -16.26 -16.15
N ILE A 130 -3.62 -15.17 -16.64
CA ILE A 130 -4.00 -14.57 -17.93
C ILE A 130 -3.75 -15.54 -19.08
N LYS A 131 -2.61 -16.24 -19.10
CA LYS A 131 -2.32 -17.28 -20.10
C LYS A 131 -3.33 -18.43 -20.06
N ALA A 132 -3.66 -18.91 -18.87
CA ALA A 132 -4.63 -19.97 -18.67
C ALA A 132 -6.04 -19.59 -19.13
N SER A 133 -6.41 -18.32 -19.03
CA SER A 133 -7.70 -17.81 -19.51
C SER A 133 -7.81 -17.72 -21.04
N ASN A 134 -6.73 -17.90 -21.77
CA ASN A 134 -6.63 -17.77 -23.25
C ASN A 134 -7.00 -16.38 -23.83
N TYR A 135 -7.13 -15.35 -23.00
CA TYR A 135 -7.37 -13.98 -23.47
C TYR A 135 -6.14 -13.36 -24.13
N ILE A 136 -4.96 -13.57 -23.53
CA ILE A 136 -3.69 -13.07 -24.02
C ILE A 136 -2.65 -14.20 -24.01
N LYS A 137 -2.00 -14.44 -25.14
CA LYS A 137 -0.98 -15.51 -25.26
C LYS A 137 0.33 -15.15 -24.57
N ASP A 138 0.75 -13.88 -24.67
CA ASP A 138 2.02 -13.38 -24.17
C ASP A 138 1.78 -12.11 -23.34
N PRO A 139 1.17 -12.20 -22.12
CA PRO A 139 1.00 -11.06 -21.25
C PRO A 139 2.35 -10.67 -20.61
N LEU A 140 2.52 -9.37 -20.34
CA LEU A 140 3.57 -8.79 -19.52
C LEU A 140 2.90 -8.05 -18.36
N VAL A 141 3.28 -8.39 -17.14
CA VAL A 141 2.74 -7.78 -15.91
C VAL A 141 3.83 -7.01 -15.16
#